data_81111a39c12f0a10e5955d042bd36c04
#
_entry.id   81111a39c12f0a10e5955d042bd36c04
#
_cell.length_a   1.000
_cell.length_b   1.000
_cell.length_c   1.000
_cell.angle_alpha   90.00
_cell.angle_beta   90.00
_cell.angle_gamma   90.00
#
_symmetry.space_group_name_H-M   'P 1'
#
loop_
_entity.id
_entity.type
_entity.pdbx_description
1 polymer ?
#
loop_
_entity_poly.entity_id
_entity_poly.type
_entity_poly.pdbx_seq_one_letter_code
_entity_poly.pdbx_strand_id
1 'polypeptide(L)'
;MSDELTELKKISKILTLVNAEAIEDELSKYATTDNRKKIWVLINGTRMPANIAQSTGISTRSVERFLKVLEIAELIENLWGKPPKRLLDYVPASWLDLVKVEVTSEEE
;
A
#
# COMPACT_ATOMS: atom_id res chain seq x y z
N MET A 1 27.51 2.36 10.05
CA MET A 1 26.33 1.53 9.96
C MET A 1 25.06 2.34 9.81
N SER A 2 24.79 3.29 10.71
CA SER A 2 23.64 4.18 10.53
C SER A 2 23.75 4.99 9.24
N ASP A 3 24.96 5.31 8.81
CA ASP A 3 25.19 6.05 7.57
C ASP A 3 24.81 5.24 6.34
N GLU A 4 25.09 3.95 6.33
CA GLU A 4 24.74 3.09 5.21
C GLU A 4 23.22 2.95 5.07
N LEU A 5 22.53 2.79 6.19
CA LEU A 5 21.07 2.70 6.18
C LEU A 5 20.44 4.01 5.70
N THR A 6 21.00 5.15 6.15
CA THR A 6 20.55 6.47 5.73
C THR A 6 20.75 6.66 4.23
N GLU A 7 21.89 6.25 3.70
CA GLU A 7 22.18 6.33 2.27
C GLU A 7 21.23 5.48 1.44
N LEU A 8 20.95 4.26 1.90
CA LEU A 8 20.00 3.37 1.22
C LEU A 8 18.60 3.98 1.19
N LYS A 9 18.17 4.61 2.28
CA LYS A 9 16.86 5.26 2.34
C LYS A 9 16.80 6.45 1.39
N LYS A 10 17.88 7.23 1.29
CA LYS A 10 17.95 8.36 0.37
C LYS A 10 17.88 7.90 -1.08
N ILE A 11 18.63 6.87 -1.42
CA ILE A 11 18.64 6.31 -2.77
C ILE A 11 17.25 5.79 -3.13
N SER A 12 16.63 5.07 -2.23
CA SER A 12 15.29 4.53 -2.44
C SER A 12 14.28 5.66 -2.69
N LYS A 13 14.35 6.73 -1.91
CA LYS A 13 13.45 7.86 -2.06
C LYS A 13 13.68 8.60 -3.39
N ILE A 14 14.94 8.78 -3.77
CA ILE A 14 15.28 9.42 -5.04
C ILE A 14 14.75 8.60 -6.20
N LEU A 15 14.94 7.29 -6.18
CA LEU A 15 14.43 6.41 -7.23
C LEU A 15 12.91 6.47 -7.31
N THR A 16 12.23 6.51 -6.17
CA THR A 16 10.77 6.62 -6.13
C THR A 16 10.31 7.94 -6.76
N LEU A 17 10.97 9.05 -6.43
CA LEU A 17 10.59 10.36 -6.96
C LEU A 17 10.82 10.45 -8.46
N VAL A 18 11.94 9.91 -8.94
CA VAL A 18 12.30 9.96 -10.37
C VAL A 18 11.38 9.06 -11.19
N ASN A 19 10.95 7.93 -10.64
CA ASN A 19 10.19 6.93 -11.37
C ASN A 19 8.72 6.84 -10.93
N ALA A 20 8.18 7.90 -10.30
CA ALA A 20 6.84 7.86 -9.73
C ALA A 20 5.77 7.46 -10.75
N GLU A 21 5.82 7.99 -11.96
CA GLU A 21 4.85 7.66 -13.00
C GLU A 21 4.96 6.19 -13.42
N ALA A 22 6.18 5.70 -13.60
CA ALA A 22 6.40 4.31 -13.97
C ALA A 22 5.96 3.37 -12.83
N ILE A 23 6.18 3.76 -11.59
CA ILE A 23 5.75 2.98 -10.43
C ILE A 23 4.22 2.95 -10.35
N GLU A 24 3.57 4.08 -10.57
CA GLU A 24 2.11 4.12 -10.57
C GLU A 24 1.52 3.25 -11.69
N ASP A 25 2.11 3.29 -12.88
CA ASP A 25 1.70 2.46 -13.98
C ASP A 25 1.82 0.97 -13.63
N GLU A 26 2.93 0.60 -12.99
CA GLU A 26 3.15 -0.79 -12.58
C GLU A 26 2.15 -1.22 -11.53
N LEU A 27 1.91 -0.39 -10.52
CA LEU A 27 0.94 -0.67 -9.46
C LEU A 27 -0.48 -0.79 -10.01
N SER A 28 -0.81 0.02 -11.02
CA SER A 28 -2.14 0.03 -11.62
C SER A 28 -2.47 -1.27 -12.37
N LYS A 29 -1.47 -2.05 -12.72
CA LYS A 29 -1.68 -3.37 -13.31
C LYS A 29 -2.33 -4.33 -12.31
N TYR A 30 -2.08 -4.14 -11.04
CA TYR A 30 -2.62 -4.98 -9.96
C TYR A 30 -3.82 -4.32 -9.30
N ALA A 31 -3.72 -3.04 -8.97
CA ALA A 31 -4.78 -2.28 -8.34
C ALA A 31 -5.70 -1.70 -9.42
N THR A 32 -6.51 -2.55 -10.02
CA THR A 32 -7.35 -2.20 -11.17
C THR A 32 -8.68 -1.54 -10.77
N THR A 33 -9.04 -1.54 -9.51
CA THR A 33 -10.27 -0.95 -9.01
C THR A 33 -9.97 0.02 -7.87
N ASP A 34 -10.91 0.92 -7.59
CA ASP A 34 -10.78 1.85 -6.47
C ASP A 34 -10.64 1.10 -5.14
N ASN A 35 -11.36 -0.03 -5.00
CA ASN A 35 -11.26 -0.84 -3.80
C ASN A 35 -9.84 -1.36 -3.59
N ARG A 36 -9.21 -1.85 -4.65
CA ARG A 36 -7.83 -2.34 -4.56
C ARG A 36 -6.85 -1.21 -4.27
N LYS A 37 -7.08 -0.03 -4.83
CA LYS A 37 -6.26 1.16 -4.56
C LYS A 37 -6.36 1.56 -3.09
N LYS A 38 -7.56 1.50 -2.51
CA LYS A 38 -7.75 1.77 -1.07
C LYS A 38 -7.00 0.77 -0.22
N ILE A 39 -7.03 -0.50 -0.58
CA ILE A 39 -6.30 -1.53 0.15
C ILE A 39 -4.80 -1.21 0.13
N TRP A 40 -4.26 -0.88 -1.03
CA TRP A 40 -2.84 -0.54 -1.15
C TRP A 40 -2.44 0.60 -0.21
N VAL A 41 -3.25 1.65 -0.15
CA VAL A 41 -2.99 2.81 0.73
C VAL A 41 -2.91 2.37 2.20
N LEU A 42 -3.77 1.43 2.60
CA LEU A 42 -3.87 1.02 4.01
C LEU A 42 -2.83 -0.04 4.42
N ILE A 43 -2.06 -0.59 3.48
CA ILE A 43 -1.01 -1.55 3.78
C ILE A 43 0.23 -0.80 4.26
N ASN A 44 0.28 -0.44 5.53
CA ASN A 44 1.38 0.36 6.08
C ASN A 44 2.14 -0.33 7.22
N GLY A 45 1.90 -1.62 7.43
CA GLY A 45 2.58 -2.37 8.47
C GLY A 45 1.93 -2.27 9.85
N THR A 46 0.76 -1.62 9.95
CA THR A 46 0.07 -1.44 11.23
C THR A 46 -1.33 -2.04 11.26
N ARG A 47 -1.88 -2.44 10.10
CA ARG A 47 -3.24 -2.94 10.01
C ARG A 47 -3.25 -4.40 9.54
N MET A 48 -4.00 -5.23 10.26
CA MET A 48 -4.26 -6.61 9.85
C MET A 48 -5.29 -6.64 8.72
N PRO A 49 -5.34 -7.71 7.91
CA PRO A 49 -6.30 -7.80 6.81
C PRO A 49 -7.76 -7.55 7.24
N ALA A 50 -8.17 -8.04 8.40
CA ALA A 50 -9.51 -7.80 8.91
C ALA A 50 -9.78 -6.32 9.18
N ASN A 51 -8.76 -5.59 9.64
CA ASN A 51 -8.88 -4.15 9.89
C ASN A 51 -8.99 -3.38 8.58
N ILE A 52 -8.23 -3.80 7.57
CA ILE A 52 -8.30 -3.19 6.23
C ILE A 52 -9.69 -3.41 5.64
N ALA A 53 -10.22 -4.62 5.78
CA ALA A 53 -11.56 -4.96 5.32
C ALA A 53 -12.61 -4.08 5.98
N GLN A 54 -12.52 -3.92 7.29
CA GLN A 54 -13.45 -3.11 8.07
C GLN A 54 -13.39 -1.64 7.64
N SER A 55 -12.19 -1.10 7.46
CA SER A 55 -11.99 0.29 7.08
C SER A 55 -12.47 0.61 5.67
N THR A 56 -12.44 -0.35 4.78
CA THR A 56 -12.79 -0.14 3.36
C THR A 56 -14.20 -0.59 3.01
N GLY A 57 -14.84 -1.37 3.87
CA GLY A 57 -16.12 -1.99 3.53
C GLY A 57 -15.99 -3.17 2.56
N ILE A 58 -14.76 -3.62 2.32
CA ILE A 58 -14.47 -4.75 1.43
C ILE A 58 -14.41 -6.02 2.27
N SER A 59 -14.88 -7.15 1.73
CA SER A 59 -14.82 -8.40 2.48
C SER A 59 -13.37 -8.79 2.79
N THR A 60 -13.16 -9.42 3.94
CA THR A 60 -11.82 -9.89 4.33
C THR A 60 -11.24 -10.82 3.28
N ARG A 61 -12.09 -11.66 2.68
CA ARG A 61 -11.66 -12.58 1.64
C ARG A 61 -11.11 -11.84 0.42
N SER A 62 -11.78 -10.77 0.01
CA SER A 62 -11.31 -9.96 -1.13
C SER A 62 -10.00 -9.25 -0.80
N VAL A 63 -9.86 -8.75 0.43
CA VAL A 63 -8.61 -8.15 0.89
C VAL A 63 -7.48 -9.18 0.83
N GLU A 64 -7.72 -10.37 1.38
CA GLU A 64 -6.70 -11.42 1.40
C GLU A 64 -6.30 -11.87 0.00
N ARG A 65 -7.25 -11.93 -0.93
CA ARG A 65 -6.96 -12.27 -2.33
C ARG A 65 -6.03 -11.25 -2.95
N PHE A 66 -6.30 -9.97 -2.73
CA PHE A 66 -5.47 -8.91 -3.28
C PHE A 66 -4.08 -8.92 -2.64
N LEU A 67 -4.00 -9.13 -1.33
CA LEU A 67 -2.73 -9.26 -0.64
C LEU A 67 -1.90 -10.40 -1.23
N LYS A 68 -2.53 -11.50 -1.58
CA LYS A 68 -1.85 -12.63 -2.21
C LYS A 68 -1.27 -12.25 -3.56
N VAL A 69 -2.03 -11.52 -4.36
CA VAL A 69 -1.56 -11.01 -5.67
C VAL A 69 -0.33 -10.13 -5.48
N LEU A 70 -0.38 -9.21 -4.52
CA LEU A 70 0.73 -8.31 -4.23
C LEU A 70 1.94 -9.04 -3.67
N GLU A 71 1.72 -10.07 -2.88
CA GLU A 71 2.80 -10.89 -2.32
C GLU A 71 3.53 -11.64 -3.43
N ILE A 72 2.79 -12.24 -4.35
CA ILE A 72 3.36 -12.95 -5.50
C ILE A 72 4.15 -11.99 -6.39
N ALA A 73 3.66 -10.76 -6.54
CA ALA A 73 4.34 -9.72 -7.30
C ALA A 73 5.52 -9.09 -6.56
N GLU A 74 5.78 -9.52 -5.33
CA GLU A 74 6.86 -9.01 -4.48
C GLU A 74 6.74 -7.52 -4.18
N LEU A 75 5.52 -7.03 -4.07
CA LEU A 75 5.24 -5.62 -3.75
C LEU A 75 4.97 -5.39 -2.27
N ILE A 76 4.68 -6.43 -1.52
CA ILE A 76 4.45 -6.36 -0.08
C ILE A 76 5.15 -7.49 0.65
N GLU A 77 5.40 -7.25 1.94
CA GLU A 77 5.78 -8.28 2.88
C GLU A 77 4.52 -8.70 3.63
N ASN A 78 4.18 -9.98 3.59
CA ASN A 78 2.96 -10.49 4.20
C ASN A 78 3.30 -11.72 5.04
N LEU A 79 3.80 -11.48 6.24
CA LEU A 79 4.19 -12.54 7.16
C LEU A 79 3.01 -12.98 8.00
N TRP A 80 2.91 -14.28 8.24
CA TRP A 80 1.82 -14.86 9.01
C TRP A 80 1.74 -14.23 10.40
N GLY A 81 0.55 -13.81 10.79
CA GLY A 81 0.30 -13.22 12.10
C GLY A 81 0.77 -11.80 12.27
N LYS A 82 1.27 -11.16 11.21
CA LYS A 82 1.75 -9.78 11.26
C LYS A 82 1.01 -8.92 10.24
N PRO A 83 0.89 -7.60 10.51
CA PRO A 83 0.28 -6.70 9.53
C PRO A 83 1.10 -6.67 8.23
N PRO A 84 0.45 -6.71 7.06
CA PRO A 84 1.16 -6.59 5.80
C PRO A 84 1.79 -5.20 5.66
N LYS A 85 2.91 -5.14 4.96
CA LYS A 85 3.69 -3.92 4.79
C LYS A 85 4.14 -3.80 3.34
N ARG A 86 4.04 -2.58 2.78
CA ARG A 86 4.54 -2.34 1.44
C ARG A 86 6.07 -2.43 1.42
N LEU A 87 6.60 -3.18 0.46
CA LEU A 87 8.04 -3.19 0.18
C LEU A 87 8.41 -1.98 -0.68
N LEU A 88 7.51 -1.61 -1.58
CA LEU A 88 7.63 -0.39 -2.36
C LEU A 88 6.78 0.67 -1.67
N ASP A 89 7.42 1.51 -0.87
CA ASP A 89 6.72 2.48 -0.04
C ASP A 89 6.37 3.73 -0.83
N TYR A 90 5.49 3.58 -1.80
CA TYR A 90 4.99 4.66 -2.63
C TYR A 90 3.48 4.53 -2.78
N VAL A 91 2.78 5.63 -2.58
CA VAL A 91 1.33 5.70 -2.76
C VAL A 91 1.03 6.87 -3.69
N PRO A 92 0.40 6.62 -4.85
CA PRO A 92 0.01 7.71 -5.72
C PRO A 92 -0.93 8.69 -5.01
N ALA A 93 -0.76 9.98 -5.26
CA ALA A 93 -1.56 11.02 -4.60
C ALA A 93 -3.06 10.84 -4.86
N SER A 94 -3.43 10.44 -6.07
CA SER A 94 -4.83 10.21 -6.42
C SER A 94 -5.44 9.05 -5.62
N TRP A 95 -4.64 8.08 -5.20
CA TRP A 95 -5.11 6.95 -4.39
C TRP A 95 -5.33 7.37 -2.94
N LEU A 96 -4.49 8.28 -2.44
CA LEU A 96 -4.66 8.83 -1.11
C LEU A 96 -6.00 9.54 -0.96
N ASP A 97 -6.43 10.24 -2.01
CA ASP A 97 -7.70 10.97 -1.99
C ASP A 97 -8.90 10.03 -1.79
N LEU A 98 -8.81 8.79 -2.26
CA LEU A 98 -9.88 7.82 -2.06
C LEU A 98 -10.12 7.49 -0.59
N VAL A 99 -9.05 7.51 0.20
CA VAL A 99 -9.10 7.22 1.63
C VAL A 99 -9.35 8.48 2.46
N LYS A 100 -8.78 9.60 2.07
CA LYS A 100 -8.94 10.86 2.79
C LYS A 100 -10.39 11.31 2.89
N VAL A 101 -11.16 11.10 1.84
CA VAL A 101 -12.59 11.46 1.83
C VAL A 101 -13.32 10.73 2.96
N GLU A 102 -13.04 9.46 3.13
CA GLU A 102 -13.68 8.66 4.17
C GLU A 102 -13.22 9.07 5.57
N VAL A 103 -11.92 9.33 5.73
CA VAL A 103 -11.35 9.76 7.01
C VAL A 103 -11.92 11.11 7.43
N THR A 104 -12.02 12.04 6.50
CA THR A 104 -12.58 13.37 6.77
C THR A 104 -14.02 13.27 7.23
N SER A 105 -14.80 12.39 6.61
CA SER A 105 -16.20 12.17 7.00
C SER A 105 -16.31 11.64 8.41
N GLU A 106 -15.41 10.76 8.81
CA GLU A 106 -15.42 10.18 10.16
C GLU A 106 -15.04 11.20 11.24
N GLU A 107 -14.15 12.12 10.93
CA GLU A 107 -13.70 13.12 11.88
C GLU A 107 -14.77 14.18 12.18
N GLU A 108 -15.68 14.38 11.28
CA GLU A 108 -16.77 15.34 11.47
C GLU A 108 -17.94 14.72 12.23
#